data_99991787706b6bffd0c777244b56f903
#
_entry.id   99991787706b6bffd0c777244b56f903
#
_cell.length_a   1.000
_cell.length_b   1.000
_cell.length_c   1.000
_cell.angle_alpha   90.00
_cell.angle_beta   90.00
_cell.angle_gamma   90.00
#
_symmetry.space_group_name_H-M   'P 1'
#
loop_
_entity.id
_entity.type
_entity.pdbx_description
1 polymer ?
#
loop_
_entity_poly.entity_id
_entity_poly.type
_entity_poly.pdbx_seq_one_letter_code
_entity_poly.pdbx_strand_id
1 'polypeptide(L)'
;MGTYEGWKNRATWNYMLRLNNEHAGYRAMCNELPLIAKRNRDSGRNAIIYKADAMQLALQIVGIITPDGSRAADVDWGEIAQAMNEILREMKRYGGDH
;
A
#
# COMPACT_ATOMS: atom_id res chain seq x y z
N MET A 1 23.64 0.35 -5.83
CA MET A 1 23.18 -0.24 -4.63
C MET A 1 22.00 0.54 -4.11
N GLY A 2 21.45 0.44 -3.21
CA GLY A 2 20.33 1.23 -2.80
C GLY A 2 19.04 0.52 -2.70
N THR A 3 19.00 -0.76 -3.05
CA THR A 3 17.76 -1.50 -2.86
C THR A 3 17.88 -2.34 -1.59
N TYR A 4 16.75 -2.58 -0.96
CA TYR A 4 16.67 -3.40 0.23
C TYR A 4 15.59 -4.44 0.00
N GLU A 5 15.97 -5.70 -0.12
CA GLU A 5 15.05 -6.80 -0.38
C GLU A 5 14.17 -6.54 -1.60
N GLY A 6 14.74 -5.88 -2.61
CA GLY A 6 13.99 -5.52 -3.80
C GLY A 6 13.27 -4.19 -3.73
N TRP A 7 13.29 -3.52 -2.58
CA TRP A 7 12.66 -2.22 -2.40
C TRP A 7 13.72 -1.12 -2.41
N LYS A 8 13.28 0.10 -2.64
CA LYS A 8 14.20 1.22 -2.79
C LYS A 8 15.08 1.41 -1.56
N ASN A 9 14.49 1.27 -0.37
CA ASN A 9 15.25 1.43 0.87
C ASN A 9 14.57 0.63 1.98
N ARG A 10 15.22 0.63 3.14
CA ARG A 10 14.74 -0.13 4.28
C ARG A 10 13.37 0.36 4.78
N ALA A 11 13.17 1.67 4.77
CA ALA A 11 11.90 2.22 5.25
C ALA A 11 10.73 1.73 4.40
N THR A 12 10.90 1.72 3.08
CA THR A 12 9.88 1.22 2.16
C THR A 12 9.61 -0.26 2.41
N TRP A 13 10.68 -1.04 2.55
CA TRP A 13 10.58 -2.47 2.83
C TRP A 13 9.82 -2.71 4.14
N ASN A 14 10.16 -1.97 5.21
CA ASN A 14 9.53 -2.15 6.50
C ASN A 14 8.05 -1.83 6.48
N TYR A 15 7.66 -0.75 5.79
CA TYR A 15 6.26 -0.41 5.68
C TYR A 15 5.49 -1.48 4.93
N MET A 16 6.05 -1.98 3.83
CA MET A 16 5.38 -3.03 3.07
C MET A 16 5.31 -4.33 3.86
N LEU A 17 6.38 -4.63 4.62
CA LEU A 17 6.40 -5.81 5.47
C LEU A 17 5.28 -5.75 6.52
N ARG A 18 5.10 -4.59 7.13
CA ARG A 18 4.03 -4.39 8.11
C ARG A 18 2.65 -4.55 7.48
N LEU A 19 2.48 -3.97 6.30
CA LEU A 19 1.20 -4.06 5.60
C LEU A 19 0.87 -5.50 5.18
N ASN A 20 1.89 -6.29 4.83
CA ASN A 20 1.66 -7.64 4.32
C ASN A 20 1.63 -8.71 5.41
N ASN A 21 2.41 -8.52 6.48
CA ASN A 21 2.58 -9.59 7.47
C ASN A 21 1.73 -9.43 8.71
N GLU A 22 1.28 -8.22 9.00
CA GLU A 22 0.35 -8.02 10.09
C GLU A 22 -1.02 -8.51 9.61
N HIS A 23 -1.52 -9.55 10.20
CA HIS A 23 -2.78 -10.14 9.74
C HIS A 23 -3.89 -9.08 9.65
N ALA A 24 -4.07 -8.32 10.71
CA ALA A 24 -5.09 -7.27 10.73
C ALA A 24 -4.77 -6.16 9.73
N GLY A 25 -3.49 -5.83 9.59
CA GLY A 25 -3.06 -4.79 8.65
C GLY A 25 -3.33 -5.17 7.22
N TYR A 26 -3.02 -6.39 6.85
CA TYR A 26 -3.27 -6.86 5.50
C TYR A 26 -4.77 -6.86 5.17
N ARG A 27 -5.58 -7.32 6.11
CA ARG A 27 -7.03 -7.31 5.91
C ARG A 27 -7.57 -5.90 5.78
N ALA A 28 -7.10 -4.99 6.63
CA ALA A 28 -7.52 -3.59 6.55
C ALA A 28 -7.14 -2.98 5.21
N MET A 29 -5.91 -3.25 4.76
CA MET A 29 -5.47 -2.76 3.46
C MET A 29 -6.35 -3.30 2.35
N CYS A 30 -6.56 -4.61 2.31
CA CYS A 30 -7.33 -5.21 1.25
C CYS A 30 -8.79 -4.74 1.24
N ASN A 31 -9.35 -4.43 2.41
CA ASN A 31 -10.69 -3.90 2.47
C ASN A 31 -10.79 -2.50 1.89
N GLU A 32 -9.73 -1.70 2.02
CA GLU A 32 -9.74 -0.31 1.58
C GLU A 32 -9.38 -0.12 0.12
N LEU A 33 -8.55 -1.00 -0.45
CA LEU A 33 -8.06 -0.78 -1.81
C LEU A 33 -9.16 -0.63 -2.85
N PRO A 34 -10.18 -1.50 -2.89
CA PRO A 34 -11.26 -1.32 -3.88
C PRO A 34 -12.04 -0.03 -3.66
N LEU A 35 -12.22 0.37 -2.41
CA LEU A 35 -12.95 1.60 -2.09
C LEU A 35 -12.19 2.82 -2.57
N ILE A 36 -10.88 2.83 -2.38
CA ILE A 36 -10.05 3.93 -2.84
C ILE A 36 -10.09 4.03 -4.36
N ALA A 37 -9.95 2.90 -5.05
CA ALA A 37 -9.99 2.87 -6.50
C ALA A 37 -11.34 3.37 -7.02
N LYS A 38 -12.42 2.95 -6.38
CA LYS A 38 -13.75 3.39 -6.77
C LYS A 38 -13.92 4.89 -6.57
N ARG A 39 -13.45 5.40 -5.43
CA ARG A 39 -13.51 6.83 -5.15
C ARG A 39 -12.76 7.63 -6.21
N ASN A 40 -11.57 7.16 -6.59
CA ASN A 40 -10.78 7.84 -7.63
C ASN A 40 -11.49 7.82 -8.96
N ARG A 41 -12.08 6.68 -9.34
CA ARG A 41 -12.84 6.58 -10.57
C ARG A 41 -14.03 7.52 -10.57
N ASP A 42 -14.75 7.58 -9.46
CA ASP A 42 -15.94 8.41 -9.36
C ASP A 42 -15.61 9.90 -9.42
N SER A 43 -14.38 10.27 -9.08
CA SER A 43 -13.94 11.67 -9.19
C SER A 43 -13.28 11.99 -10.51
N GLY A 44 -13.38 11.09 -11.49
CA GLY A 44 -12.86 11.34 -12.84
C GLY A 44 -11.42 10.95 -13.03
N ARG A 45 -10.83 10.22 -12.07
CA ARG A 45 -9.45 9.75 -12.16
C ARG A 45 -9.44 8.27 -12.53
N ASN A 46 -8.25 7.73 -12.69
CA ASN A 46 -8.13 6.28 -12.91
C ASN A 46 -8.50 5.51 -11.65
N ALA A 47 -9.03 4.31 -11.83
CA ALA A 47 -9.43 3.45 -10.71
C ALA A 47 -8.22 2.70 -10.19
N ILE A 48 -7.24 3.43 -9.69
CA ILE A 48 -5.99 2.89 -9.16
C ILE A 48 -5.65 3.56 -7.84
N ILE A 49 -4.58 3.08 -7.21
CA ILE A 49 -4.06 3.63 -5.96
C ILE A 49 -2.95 4.62 -6.31
N TYR A 50 -3.09 5.86 -5.90
CA TYR A 50 -2.08 6.90 -6.12
C TYR A 50 -1.15 6.96 -4.91
N LYS A 51 -0.01 7.65 -5.06
CA LYS A 51 0.97 7.80 -3.98
C LYS A 51 0.32 8.35 -2.71
N ALA A 52 -0.49 9.38 -2.85
CA ALA A 52 -1.15 9.99 -1.69
C ALA A 52 -2.08 9.02 -1.01
N ASP A 53 -2.78 8.20 -1.79
CA ASP A 53 -3.67 7.19 -1.24
C ASP A 53 -2.89 6.14 -0.46
N ALA A 54 -1.77 5.70 -1.02
CA ALA A 54 -0.94 4.69 -0.38
C ALA A 54 -0.38 5.20 0.94
N MET A 55 0.11 6.43 0.94
CA MET A 55 0.64 7.04 2.15
C MET A 55 -0.44 7.15 3.22
N GLN A 56 -1.59 7.67 2.84
CA GLN A 56 -2.69 7.86 3.77
C GLN A 56 -3.13 6.55 4.41
N LEU A 57 -3.25 5.52 3.59
CA LEU A 57 -3.67 4.21 4.08
C LEU A 57 -2.61 3.61 5.00
N ALA A 58 -1.35 3.69 4.61
CA ALA A 58 -0.27 3.16 5.43
C ALA A 58 -0.16 3.89 6.75
N LEU A 59 -0.38 5.21 6.75
CA LEU A 59 -0.36 5.97 8.00
C LEU A 59 -1.48 5.53 8.95
N GLN A 60 -2.62 5.15 8.42
CA GLN A 60 -3.71 4.64 9.24
C GLN A 60 -3.40 3.27 9.84
N ILE A 61 -2.75 2.41 9.08
CA ILE A 61 -2.52 1.03 9.50
C ILE A 61 -1.24 0.90 10.31
N VAL A 62 -0.15 1.51 9.84
CA VAL A 62 1.18 1.36 10.44
C VAL A 62 1.52 2.55 11.34
N GLY A 63 1.22 3.76 10.88
CA GLY A 63 1.58 4.97 11.60
C GLY A 63 2.76 5.68 10.94
N ILE A 64 3.22 6.76 11.58
CA ILE A 64 4.29 7.58 11.02
C ILE A 64 5.67 6.96 11.23
N ILE A 65 5.78 5.96 12.09
CA ILE A 65 7.04 5.30 12.38
C ILE A 65 6.74 3.83 12.70
N THR A 66 7.61 2.95 12.24
CA THR A 66 7.49 1.53 12.56
C THR A 66 8.17 1.24 13.90
N PRO A 67 7.88 0.08 14.53
CA PRO A 67 8.53 -0.27 15.79
C PRO A 67 10.05 -0.32 15.71
N ASP A 68 10.61 -0.61 14.55
CA ASP A 68 12.06 -0.67 14.39
C ASP A 68 12.66 0.66 13.89
N GLY A 69 11.88 1.73 13.91
CA GLY A 69 12.39 3.07 13.69
C GLY A 69 12.31 3.61 12.26
N SER A 70 11.73 2.86 11.33
CA SER A 70 11.56 3.38 9.97
C SER A 70 10.42 4.40 9.95
N ARG A 71 10.63 5.49 9.22
CA ARG A 71 9.70 6.61 9.22
C ARG A 71 9.02 6.78 7.87
N ALA A 72 7.76 7.19 7.92
CA ALA A 72 6.98 7.44 6.71
C ALA A 72 7.66 8.45 5.79
N ALA A 73 8.37 9.41 6.35
CA ALA A 73 9.07 10.42 5.56
C ALA A 73 10.13 9.84 4.64
N ASP A 74 10.64 8.65 4.95
CA ASP A 74 11.71 8.02 4.19
C ASP A 74 11.21 6.98 3.20
N VAL A 75 9.91 6.76 3.12
CA VAL A 75 9.31 5.72 2.29
C VAL A 75 9.13 6.22 0.85
N ASP A 76 9.41 5.34 -0.10
CA ASP A 76 9.06 5.60 -1.51
C ASP A 76 7.60 5.21 -1.73
N TRP A 77 6.73 6.18 -1.63
CA TRP A 77 5.29 5.93 -1.73
C TRP A 77 4.85 5.52 -3.12
N GLY A 78 5.63 5.87 -4.14
CA GLY A 78 5.37 5.38 -5.49
C GLY A 78 5.52 3.87 -5.58
N GLU A 79 6.54 3.35 -4.91
CA GLU A 79 6.78 1.91 -4.86
C GLU A 79 5.67 1.18 -4.10
N ILE A 80 5.24 1.77 -2.99
CA ILE A 80 4.15 1.20 -2.19
C ILE A 80 2.85 1.22 -3.00
N ALA A 81 2.55 2.34 -3.67
CA ALA A 81 1.35 2.44 -4.50
C ALA A 81 1.35 1.39 -5.61
N GLN A 82 2.50 1.17 -6.22
CA GLN A 82 2.63 0.15 -7.26
C GLN A 82 2.32 -1.24 -6.72
N ALA A 83 2.85 -1.54 -5.55
CA ALA A 83 2.58 -2.83 -4.90
C ALA A 83 1.10 -2.98 -4.56
N MET A 84 0.48 -1.92 -4.05
CA MET A 84 -0.94 -1.94 -3.74
C MET A 84 -1.79 -2.16 -4.99
N ASN A 85 -1.38 -1.56 -6.11
CA ASN A 85 -2.09 -1.77 -7.37
C ASN A 85 -1.98 -3.19 -7.87
N GLU A 86 -0.84 -3.83 -7.64
CA GLU A 86 -0.70 -5.25 -7.98
C GLU A 86 -1.62 -6.11 -7.13
N ILE A 87 -1.70 -5.81 -5.84
CA ILE A 87 -2.60 -6.52 -4.94
C ILE A 87 -4.05 -6.34 -5.40
N LEU A 88 -4.41 -5.11 -5.76
CA LEU A 88 -5.75 -4.81 -6.23
C LEU A 88 -6.10 -5.61 -7.49
N ARG A 89 -5.16 -5.72 -8.42
CA ARG A 89 -5.36 -6.52 -9.62
C ARG A 89 -5.55 -8.00 -9.30
N GLU A 90 -4.76 -8.50 -8.35
CA GLU A 90 -4.91 -9.89 -7.91
C GLU A 90 -6.28 -10.14 -7.30
N MET A 91 -6.74 -9.20 -6.49
CA MET A 91 -8.05 -9.32 -5.88
C MET A 91 -9.16 -9.37 -6.93
N LYS A 92 -9.06 -8.52 -7.95
CA LYS A 92 -10.04 -8.52 -9.03
C LYS A 92 -10.02 -9.83 -9.81
N ARG A 93 -8.81 -10.39 -10.00
CA ARG A 93 -8.66 -11.61 -10.76
C ARG A 93 -9.28 -12.80 -10.05
N TYR A 94 -9.10 -12.89 -8.74
CA TYR A 94 -9.53 -14.08 -7.99
C TYR A 94 -10.82 -13.88 -7.23
N GLY A 95 -11.14 -12.65 -6.86
CA GLY A 95 -12.28 -12.37 -6.02
C GLY A 95 -13.47 -11.78 -6.74
N GLY A 96 -13.27 -11.22 -7.91
CA GLY A 96 -14.29 -10.48 -8.61
C GLY A 96 -15.17 -11.28 -9.52
N ASP A 97 -14.94 -12.56 -9.60
CA ASP A 97 -15.65 -13.43 -10.55
C ASP A 97 -16.87 -14.09 -9.97
N HIS A 98 -17.25 -13.71 -8.82
CA HIS A 98 -18.37 -14.38 -8.14
C HIS A 98 -19.69 -13.71 -8.36
#